data_705afb843d92eb586a98678f2b2cb24f
#
_entry.id   705afb843d92eb586a98678f2b2cb24f
#
_cell.length_a   1.000
_cell.length_b   1.000
_cell.length_c   1.000
_cell.angle_alpha   90.00
_cell.angle_beta   90.00
_cell.angle_gamma   90.00
#
_symmetry.space_group_name_H-M   'P 1'
#
loop_
_entity.id
_entity.type
_entity.pdbx_description
1 polymer ?
#
loop_
_entity_poly.entity_id
_entity_poly.type
_entity_poly.pdbx_seq_one_letter_code
_entity_poly.pdbx_strand_id
1 'polypeptide(L)'
;MWIAAAALVYDLLISAGHEGRPASCAQFPEHHCNLGASGERAWTPIVANEATRVLEAHGLTVARLPADFAGTYRVGAAVFIHFDGSVPPCASAASVGYHHSGDAGAATAWHALYGRYWPYGFRPDNFTDGLRNYFGFRQVDARYGSLVLELGEITCPAQRAWLAPRLRWEGDLLAYYLSRAIGKGEVPLPSPYDRE
;
A
#
# COMPACT_ATOMS: atom_id res chain seq x y z
N MET A 1 -20.75 24.61 20.49
CA MET A 1 -21.16 23.18 20.33
C MET A 1 -20.40 22.66 19.13
N TRP A 2 -19.32 21.91 19.32
CA TRP A 2 -18.54 21.33 18.23
C TRP A 2 -19.27 20.05 17.82
N ILE A 3 -19.82 20.02 16.63
CA ILE A 3 -20.33 18.79 16.02
C ILE A 3 -19.07 18.01 15.60
N ALA A 4 -18.71 16.97 16.35
CA ALA A 4 -17.71 16.04 15.91
C ALA A 4 -18.20 15.42 14.60
N ALA A 5 -17.46 15.64 13.50
CA ALA A 5 -17.75 14.96 12.25
C ALA A 5 -17.71 13.44 12.52
N ALA A 6 -18.78 12.73 12.18
CA ALA A 6 -18.82 11.28 12.29
C ALA A 6 -17.71 10.69 11.43
N ALA A 7 -16.92 9.78 11.98
CA ALA A 7 -15.91 9.05 11.22
C ALA A 7 -16.61 8.24 10.11
N LEU A 8 -16.10 8.32 8.91
CA LEU A 8 -16.55 7.47 7.79
C LEU A 8 -16.16 6.02 8.09
N VAL A 9 -17.10 5.11 7.92
CA VAL A 9 -16.91 3.69 8.26
C VAL A 9 -16.91 2.88 6.96
N TYR A 10 -15.81 2.14 6.74
CA TYR A 10 -15.64 1.20 5.64
C TYR A 10 -15.07 -0.12 6.15
N ASP A 11 -15.15 -1.19 5.37
CA ASP A 11 -14.44 -2.42 5.69
C ASP A 11 -12.92 -2.21 5.55
N LEU A 12 -12.51 -1.49 4.51
CA LEU A 12 -11.10 -1.31 4.15
C LEU A 12 -10.80 0.11 3.68
N LEU A 13 -9.53 0.52 3.82
CA LEU A 13 -8.99 1.72 3.18
C LEU A 13 -7.77 1.35 2.35
N ILE A 14 -7.74 1.82 1.10
CA ILE A 14 -6.60 1.67 0.18
C ILE A 14 -6.23 3.04 -0.36
N SER A 15 -5.01 3.49 -0.08
CA SER A 15 -4.47 4.73 -0.63
C SER A 15 -3.30 4.44 -1.57
N ALA A 16 -3.30 5.08 -2.74
CA ALA A 16 -2.20 4.99 -3.70
C ALA A 16 -1.21 6.12 -3.46
N GLY A 17 0.02 5.77 -3.11
CA GLY A 17 1.10 6.69 -2.86
C GLY A 17 1.37 7.62 -4.05
N HIS A 18 1.60 8.89 -3.76
CA HIS A 18 1.88 9.96 -4.73
C HIS A 18 0.79 10.24 -5.77
N GLU A 19 -0.32 9.49 -5.78
CA GLU A 19 -1.44 9.73 -6.69
C GLU A 19 -2.06 11.13 -6.46
N GLY A 20 -2.42 11.81 -7.54
CA GLY A 20 -3.07 13.12 -7.48
C GLY A 20 -2.12 14.30 -7.27
N ARG A 21 -0.87 14.07 -6.90
CA ARG A 21 0.11 15.14 -6.73
C ARG A 21 0.44 15.82 -8.07
N PRO A 22 0.44 17.16 -8.13
CA PRO A 22 0.72 17.88 -9.37
C PRO A 22 2.19 17.72 -9.79
N ALA A 23 2.45 17.82 -11.10
CA ALA A 23 3.81 17.70 -11.63
C ALA A 23 4.80 18.74 -11.06
N SER A 24 4.29 19.90 -10.61
CA SER A 24 5.09 20.93 -9.93
C SER A 24 5.72 20.45 -8.63
N CYS A 25 5.21 19.39 -8.02
CA CYS A 25 5.81 18.76 -6.84
C CYS A 25 7.23 18.23 -7.10
N ALA A 26 7.60 17.95 -8.36
CA ALA A 26 8.97 17.58 -8.70
C ALA A 26 10.01 18.66 -8.40
N GLN A 27 9.59 19.93 -8.30
CA GLN A 27 10.46 21.07 -7.98
C GLN A 27 10.65 21.26 -6.46
N PHE A 28 9.81 20.60 -5.65
CA PHE A 28 9.81 20.70 -4.19
C PHE A 28 9.86 19.30 -3.59
N PRO A 29 11.01 18.61 -3.60
CA PRO A 29 11.11 17.23 -3.16
C PRO A 29 10.85 17.04 -1.66
N GLU A 30 10.73 18.14 -0.89
CA GLU A 30 10.59 18.08 0.55
C GLU A 30 9.15 17.82 0.99
N HIS A 31 8.98 16.80 1.81
CA HIS A 31 7.79 16.43 2.60
C HIS A 31 6.54 16.07 1.78
N HIS A 32 5.54 16.96 1.78
CA HIS A 32 4.19 16.64 1.27
C HIS A 32 4.05 16.71 -0.25
N CYS A 33 5.08 17.11 -0.96
CA CYS A 33 5.01 17.39 -2.38
C CYS A 33 5.96 16.54 -3.24
N ASN A 34 6.56 15.45 -2.71
CA ASN A 34 7.38 14.59 -3.56
C ASN A 34 6.51 13.71 -4.46
N LEU A 35 7.03 13.36 -5.62
CA LEU A 35 6.36 12.49 -6.60
C LEU A 35 6.70 11.01 -6.44
N GLY A 36 7.49 10.65 -5.43
CA GLY A 36 8.04 9.32 -5.26
C GLY A 36 9.12 8.97 -6.26
N ALA A 37 9.47 7.70 -6.34
CA ALA A 37 10.40 7.20 -7.33
C ALA A 37 9.81 7.32 -8.76
N SER A 38 10.70 7.39 -9.77
CA SER A 38 10.28 7.57 -11.15
C SER A 38 9.36 6.45 -11.65
N GLY A 39 8.09 6.79 -11.87
CA GLY A 39 7.04 5.87 -12.30
C GLY A 39 6.09 5.43 -11.16
N GLU A 40 6.44 5.64 -9.90
CA GLU A 40 5.64 5.22 -8.74
C GLU A 40 4.21 5.79 -8.80
N ARG A 41 4.08 7.09 -9.04
CA ARG A 41 2.79 7.77 -9.16
C ARG A 41 1.85 7.15 -10.21
N ALA A 42 2.41 6.49 -11.24
CA ALA A 42 1.62 5.82 -12.27
C ALA A 42 1.30 4.36 -11.89
N TRP A 43 2.10 3.73 -11.05
CA TRP A 43 1.96 2.31 -10.72
C TRP A 43 1.08 2.05 -9.52
N THR A 44 1.18 2.88 -8.48
CA THR A 44 0.39 2.73 -7.25
C THR A 44 -1.13 2.75 -7.51
N PRO A 45 -1.69 3.60 -8.42
CA PRO A 45 -3.11 3.55 -8.75
C PRO A 45 -3.54 2.26 -9.44
N ILE A 46 -2.66 1.62 -10.23
CA ILE A 46 -2.99 0.36 -10.91
C ILE A 46 -3.24 -0.75 -9.88
N VAL A 47 -2.33 -0.88 -8.92
CA VAL A 47 -2.45 -1.85 -7.82
C VAL A 47 -3.68 -1.54 -6.96
N ALA A 48 -3.84 -0.28 -6.54
CA ALA A 48 -4.92 0.14 -5.66
C ALA A 48 -6.31 -0.04 -6.30
N ASN A 49 -6.46 0.32 -7.58
CA ASN A 49 -7.71 0.18 -8.32
C ASN A 49 -8.09 -1.28 -8.51
N GLU A 50 -7.12 -2.14 -8.83
CA GLU A 50 -7.39 -3.57 -8.99
C GLU A 50 -7.79 -4.21 -7.65
N ALA A 51 -7.05 -3.94 -6.57
CA ALA A 51 -7.42 -4.42 -5.24
C ALA A 51 -8.84 -3.98 -4.83
N THR A 52 -9.17 -2.70 -5.06
CA THR A 52 -10.50 -2.16 -4.79
C THR A 52 -11.56 -2.88 -5.61
N ARG A 53 -11.35 -3.03 -6.91
CA ARG A 53 -12.30 -3.72 -7.82
C ARG A 53 -12.59 -5.14 -7.35
N VAL A 54 -11.58 -5.89 -6.97
CA VAL A 54 -11.73 -7.27 -6.49
C VAL A 54 -12.49 -7.31 -5.18
N LEU A 55 -12.13 -6.46 -4.22
CA LEU A 55 -12.77 -6.42 -2.89
C LEU A 55 -14.25 -6.03 -3.00
N GLU A 56 -14.58 -5.01 -3.79
CA GLU A 56 -15.97 -4.57 -4.02
C GLU A 56 -16.80 -5.65 -4.72
N ALA A 57 -16.21 -6.38 -5.67
CA ALA A 57 -16.86 -7.52 -6.33
C ALA A 57 -17.20 -8.66 -5.34
N HIS A 58 -16.51 -8.71 -4.18
CA HIS A 58 -16.78 -9.65 -3.10
C HIS A 58 -17.60 -9.03 -1.95
N GLY A 59 -18.26 -7.90 -2.19
CA GLY A 59 -19.21 -7.28 -1.27
C GLY A 59 -18.59 -6.48 -0.11
N LEU A 60 -17.31 -6.14 -0.21
CA LEU A 60 -16.63 -5.31 0.78
C LEU A 60 -16.72 -3.82 0.41
N THR A 61 -16.83 -2.96 1.43
CA THR A 61 -16.82 -1.51 1.23
C THR A 61 -15.39 -0.98 1.36
N VAL A 62 -14.92 -0.26 0.34
CA VAL A 62 -13.54 0.23 0.26
C VAL A 62 -13.49 1.74 0.16
N ALA A 63 -12.79 2.40 1.08
CA ALA A 63 -12.36 3.78 0.91
C ALA A 63 -11.10 3.81 0.01
N ARG A 64 -11.28 4.01 -1.29
CA ARG A 64 -10.18 4.16 -2.25
C ARG A 64 -9.77 5.63 -2.33
N LEU A 65 -8.56 5.97 -1.86
CA LEU A 65 -8.10 7.33 -1.69
C LEU A 65 -6.80 7.62 -2.48
N PRO A 66 -6.60 8.88 -2.92
CA PRO A 66 -5.31 9.33 -3.45
C PRO A 66 -4.29 9.49 -2.32
N ALA A 67 -3.05 9.94 -2.66
CA ALA A 67 -1.98 10.10 -1.69
C ALA A 67 -2.33 11.11 -0.57
N ASP A 68 -2.79 12.28 -0.95
CA ASP A 68 -3.03 13.39 -0.02
C ASP A 68 -4.54 13.49 0.31
N PHE A 69 -5.02 12.53 1.09
CA PHE A 69 -6.41 12.52 1.54
C PHE A 69 -6.58 13.28 2.87
N ALA A 70 -7.78 13.79 3.07
CA ALA A 70 -8.17 14.47 4.30
C ALA A 70 -9.34 13.73 4.98
N GLY A 71 -9.54 14.01 6.26
CA GLY A 71 -10.60 13.41 7.07
C GLY A 71 -10.10 12.28 7.95
N THR A 72 -11.01 11.74 8.76
CA THR A 72 -10.73 10.62 9.66
C THR A 72 -11.58 9.42 9.25
N TYR A 73 -10.94 8.27 9.14
CA TYR A 73 -11.56 7.03 8.70
C TYR A 73 -11.49 5.98 9.80
N ARG A 74 -12.58 5.23 9.96
CA ARG A 74 -12.61 4.05 10.80
C ARG A 74 -12.85 2.83 9.92
N VAL A 75 -11.91 1.88 9.94
CA VAL A 75 -11.90 0.76 9.00
C VAL A 75 -11.50 -0.55 9.68
N GLY A 76 -11.75 -1.67 9.03
CA GLY A 76 -11.21 -2.96 9.45
C GLY A 76 -9.69 -3.00 9.29
N ALA A 77 -9.18 -2.75 8.09
CA ALA A 77 -7.74 -2.65 7.83
C ALA A 77 -7.45 -1.53 6.80
N ALA A 78 -6.21 -1.02 6.84
CA ALA A 78 -5.77 0.03 5.91
C ALA A 78 -4.42 -0.30 5.29
N VAL A 79 -4.24 0.05 4.01
CA VAL A 79 -2.94 0.00 3.34
C VAL A 79 -2.68 1.26 2.53
N PHE A 80 -1.42 1.68 2.56
CA PHE A 80 -0.86 2.77 1.78
C PHE A 80 0.19 2.17 0.85
N ILE A 81 -0.09 2.16 -0.45
CA ILE A 81 0.70 1.46 -1.46
C ILE A 81 1.78 2.39 -1.99
N HIS A 82 3.01 1.91 -1.97
CA HIS A 82 4.19 2.59 -2.45
C HIS A 82 5.12 1.65 -3.23
N PHE A 83 6.10 2.24 -3.90
CA PHE A 83 7.25 1.58 -4.49
C PHE A 83 8.49 2.38 -4.15
N ASP A 84 9.48 1.74 -3.61
CA ASP A 84 10.71 2.40 -3.17
C ASP A 84 11.61 2.81 -4.35
N GLY A 85 12.50 3.73 -4.06
CA GLY A 85 13.58 4.14 -4.96
C GLY A 85 14.83 4.49 -4.18
N SER A 86 15.99 4.11 -4.69
CA SER A 86 17.27 4.38 -4.04
C SER A 86 18.32 4.96 -4.98
N VAL A 87 19.32 5.59 -4.36
CA VAL A 87 20.55 6.05 -5.02
C VAL A 87 21.73 5.53 -4.21
N PRO A 88 22.57 4.63 -4.76
CA PRO A 88 22.47 4.02 -6.09
C PRO A 88 21.26 3.08 -6.22
N PRO A 89 20.79 2.79 -7.44
CA PRO A 89 19.75 1.80 -7.68
C PRO A 89 20.09 0.41 -7.10
N CYS A 90 19.05 -0.35 -6.71
CA CYS A 90 19.15 -1.68 -6.10
C CYS A 90 19.73 -1.69 -4.66
N ALA A 91 19.72 -0.55 -3.97
CA ALA A 91 20.09 -0.49 -2.56
C ALA A 91 18.89 -0.73 -1.62
N SER A 92 17.68 -0.86 -2.17
CA SER A 92 16.46 -1.16 -1.42
C SER A 92 15.72 -2.38 -2.00
N ALA A 93 14.56 -2.69 -1.42
CA ALA A 93 13.68 -3.80 -1.81
C ALA A 93 12.28 -3.56 -1.26
N ALA A 94 11.40 -4.57 -1.30
CA ALA A 94 10.12 -4.50 -0.61
C ALA A 94 10.31 -4.25 0.89
N SER A 95 9.38 -3.53 1.50
CA SER A 95 9.39 -3.26 2.94
C SER A 95 7.99 -2.94 3.47
N VAL A 96 7.84 -3.00 4.79
CA VAL A 96 6.58 -2.67 5.47
C VAL A 96 6.81 -1.60 6.52
N GLY A 97 5.92 -0.62 6.54
CA GLY A 97 5.85 0.38 7.59
C GLY A 97 4.58 0.23 8.41
N TYR A 98 4.69 0.44 9.73
CA TYR A 98 3.54 0.52 10.64
C TYR A 98 3.90 1.37 11.86
N HIS A 99 2.88 1.96 12.48
CA HIS A 99 3.07 2.87 13.61
C HIS A 99 2.93 2.17 14.97
N HIS A 100 1.90 1.36 15.12
CA HIS A 100 1.61 0.69 16.39
C HIS A 100 2.22 -0.71 16.44
N SER A 101 2.78 -1.09 17.59
CA SER A 101 3.34 -2.43 17.78
C SER A 101 2.30 -3.54 17.57
N GLY A 102 1.00 -3.25 17.78
CA GLY A 102 -0.10 -4.17 17.48
C GLY A 102 -0.21 -4.54 15.99
N ASP A 103 0.30 -3.70 15.08
CA ASP A 103 0.24 -3.93 13.64
C ASP A 103 1.34 -4.87 13.13
N ALA A 104 2.33 -5.22 13.98
CA ALA A 104 3.42 -6.12 13.61
C ALA A 104 2.93 -7.50 13.12
N GLY A 105 1.81 -7.99 13.67
CA GLY A 105 1.17 -9.23 13.22
C GLY A 105 0.65 -9.15 11.78
N ALA A 106 0.07 -8.00 11.41
CA ALA A 106 -0.36 -7.73 10.03
C ALA A 106 0.83 -7.66 9.08
N ALA A 107 1.92 -6.98 9.47
CA ALA A 107 3.16 -6.93 8.69
C ALA A 107 3.73 -8.34 8.48
N THR A 108 3.81 -9.16 9.52
CA THR A 108 4.28 -10.55 9.44
C THR A 108 3.42 -11.38 8.48
N ALA A 109 2.10 -11.22 8.51
CA ALA A 109 1.20 -11.92 7.60
C ALA A 109 1.41 -11.50 6.13
N TRP A 110 1.64 -10.20 5.88
CA TRP A 110 2.00 -9.72 4.55
C TRP A 110 3.33 -10.30 4.07
N HIS A 111 4.37 -10.26 4.90
CA HIS A 111 5.67 -10.88 4.57
C HIS A 111 5.55 -12.36 4.22
N ALA A 112 4.78 -13.11 5.01
CA ALA A 112 4.58 -14.54 4.78
C ALA A 112 3.82 -14.82 3.47
N LEU A 113 2.91 -13.95 3.06
CA LEU A 113 2.18 -14.07 1.80
C LEU A 113 3.03 -13.60 0.61
N TYR A 114 3.47 -12.34 0.65
CA TYR A 114 4.18 -11.70 -0.46
C TYR A 114 5.51 -12.36 -0.76
N GLY A 115 6.24 -12.79 0.28
CA GLY A 115 7.52 -13.47 0.17
C GLY A 115 7.49 -14.84 -0.51
N ARG A 116 6.29 -15.42 -0.74
CA ARG A 116 6.16 -16.64 -1.56
C ARG A 116 6.42 -16.38 -3.05
N TYR A 117 6.26 -15.13 -3.47
CA TYR A 117 6.29 -14.71 -4.87
C TYR A 117 7.42 -13.73 -5.15
N TRP A 118 7.71 -12.84 -4.20
CA TRP A 118 8.72 -11.79 -4.32
C TRP A 118 10.15 -12.35 -4.19
N PRO A 119 10.98 -12.30 -5.25
CA PRO A 119 12.27 -13.00 -5.25
C PRO A 119 13.46 -12.19 -4.72
N TYR A 120 13.25 -10.90 -4.39
CA TYR A 120 14.36 -10.00 -4.04
C TYR A 120 14.51 -9.73 -2.53
N GLY A 121 13.69 -10.40 -1.69
CA GLY A 121 13.72 -10.24 -0.24
C GLY A 121 13.12 -8.92 0.23
N PHE A 122 13.25 -8.67 1.52
CA PHE A 122 12.70 -7.49 2.19
C PHE A 122 13.77 -6.71 2.92
N ARG A 123 13.59 -5.39 3.02
CA ARG A 123 14.25 -4.55 4.01
C ARG A 123 13.59 -4.81 5.38
N PRO A 124 14.29 -4.49 6.49
CA PRO A 124 13.66 -4.52 7.81
C PRO A 124 12.42 -3.61 7.86
N ASP A 125 11.43 -4.01 8.64
CA ASP A 125 10.24 -3.19 8.88
C ASP A 125 10.64 -1.84 9.48
N ASN A 126 9.89 -0.79 9.09
CA ASN A 126 10.13 0.55 9.62
C ASN A 126 11.58 1.04 9.45
N PHE A 127 12.29 0.60 8.41
CA PHE A 127 13.71 0.94 8.24
C PHE A 127 13.95 2.43 7.95
N THR A 128 12.92 3.19 7.60
CA THR A 128 12.94 4.65 7.49
C THR A 128 11.94 5.29 8.45
N ASP A 129 12.21 6.55 8.81
CA ASP A 129 11.26 7.34 9.60
C ASP A 129 9.96 7.60 8.83
N GLY A 130 10.01 7.70 7.51
CA GLY A 130 8.83 7.85 6.66
C GLY A 130 7.87 6.67 6.73
N LEU A 131 8.40 5.46 6.79
CA LEU A 131 7.59 4.24 6.96
C LEU A 131 6.93 4.17 8.34
N ARG A 132 7.68 4.49 9.42
CA ARG A 132 7.19 4.45 10.80
C ARG A 132 6.19 5.56 11.12
N ASN A 133 6.38 6.74 10.53
CA ASN A 133 5.63 7.95 10.85
C ASN A 133 4.77 8.44 9.68
N TYR A 134 4.32 7.52 8.82
CA TYR A 134 3.50 7.87 7.68
C TYR A 134 2.24 8.64 8.12
N PHE A 135 1.93 9.73 7.41
CA PHE A 135 0.86 10.65 7.82
C PHE A 135 -0.51 9.96 7.95
N GLY A 136 -0.79 8.99 7.10
CA GLY A 136 -2.05 8.25 7.06
C GLY A 136 -2.38 7.51 8.36
N PHE A 137 -1.37 7.12 9.13
CA PHE A 137 -1.58 6.47 10.43
C PHE A 137 -2.31 7.36 11.45
N ARG A 138 -2.22 8.68 11.31
CA ARG A 138 -2.93 9.64 12.18
C ARG A 138 -4.36 9.92 11.73
N GLN A 139 -4.71 9.53 10.52
CA GLN A 139 -6.04 9.77 9.93
C GLN A 139 -6.92 8.52 9.89
N VAL A 140 -6.35 7.36 10.21
CA VAL A 140 -7.02 6.08 10.07
C VAL A 140 -6.99 5.31 11.38
N ASP A 141 -8.18 4.99 11.91
CA ASP A 141 -8.39 4.05 13.00
C ASP A 141 -8.71 2.68 12.39
N ALA A 142 -7.71 1.81 12.30
CA ALA A 142 -7.79 0.49 11.68
C ALA A 142 -7.77 -0.62 12.74
N ARG A 143 -8.84 -1.41 12.81
CA ARG A 143 -9.02 -2.45 13.84
C ARG A 143 -8.01 -3.60 13.72
N TYR A 144 -7.65 -3.99 12.50
CA TYR A 144 -6.82 -5.18 12.20
C TYR A 144 -5.46 -4.82 11.60
N GLY A 145 -5.08 -3.55 11.66
CA GLY A 145 -3.78 -3.04 11.26
C GLY A 145 -3.82 -2.03 10.12
N SER A 146 -2.81 -1.19 10.14
CA SER A 146 -2.57 -0.13 9.16
C SER A 146 -1.13 -0.20 8.69
N LEU A 147 -0.90 -0.45 7.39
CA LEU A 147 0.42 -0.70 6.83
C LEU A 147 0.74 0.25 5.67
N VAL A 148 1.98 0.73 5.62
CA VAL A 148 2.62 1.20 4.37
C VAL A 148 3.30 0.02 3.73
N LEU A 149 3.04 -0.22 2.44
CA LEU A 149 3.63 -1.32 1.69
C LEU A 149 4.50 -0.76 0.57
N GLU A 150 5.82 -0.89 0.71
CA GLU A 150 6.74 -0.74 -0.42
C GLU A 150 6.80 -2.08 -1.14
N LEU A 151 6.18 -2.19 -2.30
CA LEU A 151 6.06 -3.45 -3.05
C LEU A 151 7.38 -3.87 -3.74
N GLY A 152 8.37 -3.00 -3.75
CA GLY A 152 9.71 -3.23 -4.28
C GLY A 152 10.35 -1.93 -4.74
N GLU A 153 11.59 -2.00 -5.18
CA GLU A 153 12.34 -0.84 -5.65
C GLU A 153 12.24 -0.68 -7.17
N ILE A 154 11.55 0.36 -7.63
CA ILE A 154 11.35 0.59 -9.07
C ILE A 154 12.52 1.31 -9.76
N THR A 155 13.49 1.82 -9.02
CA THR A 155 14.76 2.30 -9.59
C THR A 155 15.72 1.16 -9.90
N CYS A 156 15.55 -0.02 -9.30
CA CYS A 156 16.31 -1.22 -9.61
C CYS A 156 15.78 -1.92 -10.87
N PRO A 157 16.56 -2.03 -11.96
CA PRO A 157 16.08 -2.57 -13.23
C PRO A 157 15.48 -3.99 -13.11
N ALA A 158 16.09 -4.85 -12.31
CA ALA A 158 15.62 -6.23 -12.13
C ALA A 158 14.29 -6.29 -11.41
N GLN A 159 14.13 -5.54 -10.30
CA GLN A 159 12.87 -5.46 -9.56
C GLN A 159 11.78 -4.81 -10.41
N ARG A 160 12.10 -3.70 -11.11
CA ARG A 160 11.17 -3.04 -12.02
C ARG A 160 10.68 -3.97 -13.13
N ALA A 161 11.57 -4.75 -13.74
CA ALA A 161 11.20 -5.70 -14.81
C ALA A 161 10.29 -6.82 -14.28
N TRP A 162 10.45 -7.22 -13.02
CA TRP A 162 9.59 -8.19 -12.38
C TRP A 162 8.21 -7.59 -12.05
N LEU A 163 8.16 -6.38 -11.50
CA LEU A 163 6.95 -5.71 -11.07
C LEU A 163 6.05 -5.27 -12.23
N ALA A 164 6.65 -4.66 -13.27
CA ALA A 164 5.92 -3.98 -14.33
C ALA A 164 4.77 -4.81 -14.96
N PRO A 165 4.94 -6.09 -15.31
CA PRO A 165 3.87 -6.91 -15.86
C PRO A 165 2.87 -7.41 -14.80
N ARG A 166 3.16 -7.24 -13.50
CA ARG A 166 2.41 -7.84 -12.38
C ARG A 166 1.55 -6.87 -11.58
N LEU A 167 1.48 -5.59 -11.93
CA LEU A 167 0.80 -4.57 -11.11
C LEU A 167 -0.67 -4.92 -10.79
N ARG A 168 -1.42 -5.50 -11.73
CA ARG A 168 -2.78 -5.96 -11.46
C ARG A 168 -2.79 -7.20 -10.56
N TRP A 169 -1.91 -8.14 -10.83
CA TRP A 169 -1.74 -9.32 -9.98
C TRP A 169 -1.37 -8.95 -8.54
N GLU A 170 -0.52 -7.93 -8.34
CA GLU A 170 -0.24 -7.35 -7.02
C GLU A 170 -1.53 -6.83 -6.36
N GLY A 171 -2.41 -6.21 -7.13
CA GLY A 171 -3.73 -5.79 -6.65
C GLY A 171 -4.61 -6.96 -6.22
N ASP A 172 -4.65 -8.05 -7.00
CA ASP A 172 -5.39 -9.27 -6.64
C ASP A 172 -4.84 -9.89 -5.36
N LEU A 173 -3.51 -9.97 -5.23
CA LEU A 173 -2.84 -10.50 -4.03
C LEU A 173 -3.13 -9.65 -2.80
N LEU A 174 -3.12 -8.33 -2.95
CA LEU A 174 -3.46 -7.39 -1.90
C LEU A 174 -4.92 -7.53 -1.47
N ALA A 175 -5.84 -7.71 -2.42
CA ALA A 175 -7.26 -7.95 -2.13
C ALA A 175 -7.45 -9.24 -1.32
N TYR A 176 -6.78 -10.32 -1.71
CA TYR A 176 -6.76 -11.56 -0.93
C TYR A 176 -6.26 -11.31 0.50
N TYR A 177 -5.11 -10.65 0.65
CA TYR A 177 -4.52 -10.34 1.95
C TYR A 177 -5.50 -9.57 2.85
N LEU A 178 -6.08 -8.48 2.34
CA LEU A 178 -6.95 -7.60 3.09
C LEU A 178 -8.26 -8.28 3.52
N SER A 179 -8.87 -9.08 2.65
CA SER A 179 -10.07 -9.83 2.98
C SER A 179 -9.84 -10.84 4.11
N ARG A 180 -8.67 -11.49 4.09
CA ARG A 180 -8.25 -12.42 5.16
C ARG A 180 -7.94 -11.69 6.46
N ALA A 181 -7.28 -10.53 6.39
CA ALA A 181 -6.92 -9.74 7.57
C ALA A 181 -8.15 -9.33 8.38
N ILE A 182 -9.27 -9.00 7.73
CA ILE A 182 -10.51 -8.60 8.42
C ILE A 182 -11.49 -9.76 8.64
N GLY A 183 -11.18 -10.96 8.14
CA GLY A 183 -12.05 -12.14 8.25
C GLY A 183 -13.38 -12.00 7.51
N LYS A 184 -13.43 -11.19 6.45
CA LYS A 184 -14.62 -10.93 5.64
C LYS A 184 -14.30 -11.11 4.15
N GLY A 185 -15.30 -11.59 3.40
CA GLY A 185 -15.18 -11.81 1.97
C GLY A 185 -14.30 -13.02 1.65
N GLU A 186 -14.73 -13.80 0.70
CA GLU A 186 -14.00 -14.97 0.21
C GLU A 186 -13.25 -14.63 -1.08
N VAL A 187 -12.32 -13.66 -1.00
CA VAL A 187 -11.45 -13.35 -2.14
C VAL A 187 -10.50 -14.54 -2.34
N PRO A 188 -10.47 -15.16 -3.53
CA PRO A 188 -9.56 -16.28 -3.80
C PRO A 188 -8.12 -15.80 -3.86
N LEU A 189 -7.18 -16.68 -3.46
CA LEU A 189 -5.76 -16.45 -3.71
C LEU A 189 -5.54 -16.42 -5.23
N PRO A 190 -4.94 -15.37 -5.80
CA PRO A 190 -4.66 -15.35 -7.23
C PRO A 190 -3.69 -16.47 -7.61
N SER A 191 -3.87 -17.04 -8.80
CA SER A 191 -2.89 -17.98 -9.35
C SER A 191 -1.52 -17.30 -9.43
N PRO A 192 -0.42 -18.06 -9.27
CA PRO A 192 0.90 -17.51 -9.56
C PRO A 192 0.91 -16.82 -10.93
N TYR A 193 1.62 -15.70 -11.02
CA TYR A 193 1.69 -14.97 -12.28
C TYR A 193 2.51 -15.78 -13.28
N ASP A 194 1.83 -16.51 -14.17
CA ASP A 194 2.43 -17.18 -15.31
C ASP A 194 2.47 -16.19 -16.47
N ARG A 195 3.66 -15.95 -17.00
CA ARG A 195 3.77 -15.27 -18.29
C ARG A 195 3.24 -16.24 -19.36
N GLU A 196 2.08 -15.94 -19.90
CA GLU A 196 1.73 -16.46 -21.21
C GLU A 196 2.66 -15.88 -22.28
#